data_2116d3cb8e634637ccdaf6811e7649b6
#
_entry.id   2116d3cb8e634637ccdaf6811e7649b6
#
_cell.length_a   1.000
_cell.length_b   1.000
_cell.length_c   1.000
_cell.angle_alpha   90.00
_cell.angle_beta   90.00
_cell.angle_gamma   90.00
#
_symmetry.space_group_name_H-M   'P 1'
#
loop_
_entity.id
_entity.type
_entity.pdbx_description
1 polymer ?
#
loop_
_entity_poly.entity_id
_entity_poly.type
_entity_poly.pdbx_seq_one_letter_code
_entity_poly.pdbx_strand_id
1 'polypeptide(L)'
;EDSPLISDCQPLHRISAAALEAARMTAESAAFSAPIRILRDPTRGGVATTLNEFTEQMPFSIELNETALPIDSTVEAACDMLGLDPLYCACEGRMLTVCAPEAADAVLDAIKKVPGGENAARIGTVTEDMPGKVLLKTPIGGRRILAKLTGMQLPRIC
;
A
#
# COMPACT_ATOMS: atom_id res chain seq x y z
N GLU A 1 -1.91 -29.42 11.70
CA GLU A 1 -2.98 -28.94 10.81
C GLU A 1 -2.38 -27.81 9.99
N ASP A 2 -2.39 -27.97 8.67
CA ASP A 2 -1.90 -26.93 7.76
C ASP A 2 -2.93 -25.81 7.70
N SER A 3 -2.53 -24.61 8.12
CA SER A 3 -3.36 -23.40 7.99
C SER A 3 -3.43 -23.00 6.50
N PRO A 4 -4.60 -22.64 5.96
CA PRO A 4 -4.70 -22.06 4.63
C PRO A 4 -4.13 -20.64 4.54
N LEU A 5 -3.86 -20.02 5.71
CA LEU A 5 -3.26 -18.69 5.79
C LEU A 5 -1.75 -18.79 5.54
N ILE A 6 -1.29 -18.07 4.54
CA ILE A 6 0.13 -17.98 4.19
C ILE A 6 0.66 -16.66 4.72
N SER A 7 1.81 -16.70 5.41
CA SER A 7 2.49 -15.49 5.87
C SER A 7 2.92 -14.63 4.67
N ASP A 8 2.74 -13.32 4.79
CA ASP A 8 3.23 -12.34 3.81
C ASP A 8 4.71 -11.99 4.00
N CYS A 9 5.37 -12.51 5.05
CA CYS A 9 6.77 -12.22 5.34
C CYS A 9 7.69 -12.62 4.19
N GLN A 10 8.36 -11.63 3.60
CA GLN A 10 9.34 -11.84 2.54
C GLN A 10 10.37 -10.69 2.51
N PRO A 11 11.57 -10.94 1.98
CA PRO A 11 12.56 -9.88 1.81
C PRO A 11 12.17 -8.93 0.67
N LEU A 12 12.10 -7.62 0.94
CA LEU A 12 11.65 -6.60 0.00
C LEU A 12 12.76 -5.99 -0.86
N HIS A 13 14.03 -6.37 -0.65
CA HIS A 13 15.18 -5.73 -1.30
C HIS A 13 15.16 -5.84 -2.83
N ARG A 14 14.69 -6.95 -3.39
CA ARG A 14 14.58 -7.13 -4.86
C ARG A 14 13.45 -6.28 -5.44
N ILE A 15 12.32 -6.24 -4.74
CA ILE A 15 11.14 -5.45 -5.14
C ILE A 15 11.50 -3.96 -5.12
N SER A 16 12.14 -3.47 -4.04
CA SER A 16 12.57 -2.08 -3.94
C SER A 16 13.63 -1.72 -4.97
N ALA A 17 14.60 -2.61 -5.24
CA ALA A 17 15.60 -2.39 -6.27
C ALA A 17 14.99 -2.27 -7.68
N ALA A 18 14.05 -3.15 -8.03
CA ALA A 18 13.35 -3.09 -9.31
C ALA A 18 12.53 -1.81 -9.46
N ALA A 19 11.83 -1.40 -8.41
CA ALA A 19 11.06 -0.15 -8.39
C ALA A 19 11.96 1.08 -8.61
N LEU A 20 13.07 1.16 -7.87
CA LEU A 20 14.03 2.27 -7.97
C LEU A 20 14.70 2.34 -9.33
N GLU A 21 15.09 1.20 -9.91
CA GLU A 21 15.73 1.16 -11.22
C GLU A 21 14.76 1.57 -12.34
N ALA A 22 13.52 1.06 -12.34
CA ALA A 22 12.52 1.46 -13.31
C ALA A 22 12.20 2.97 -13.21
N ALA A 23 12.13 3.48 -12.01
CA ALA A 23 11.92 4.90 -11.75
C ALA A 23 13.09 5.75 -12.27
N ARG A 24 14.34 5.31 -12.04
CA ARG A 24 15.55 5.99 -12.54
C ARG A 24 15.54 6.08 -14.06
N MET A 25 15.26 4.98 -14.75
CA MET A 25 15.19 4.95 -16.21
C MET A 25 14.12 5.90 -16.76
N THR A 26 12.96 5.97 -16.09
CA THR A 26 11.89 6.91 -16.47
C THR A 26 12.31 8.35 -16.26
N ALA A 27 12.98 8.66 -15.14
CA ALA A 27 13.47 10.00 -14.83
C ALA A 27 14.49 10.50 -15.85
N GLU A 28 15.42 9.66 -16.28
CA GLU A 28 16.42 9.99 -17.30
C GLU A 28 15.79 10.33 -18.65
N SER A 29 14.72 9.62 -19.02
CA SER A 29 14.02 9.85 -20.28
C SER A 29 13.10 11.08 -20.27
N ALA A 30 12.53 11.43 -19.11
CA ALA A 30 11.53 12.47 -18.95
C ALA A 30 12.07 13.78 -18.34
N ALA A 31 13.37 13.84 -18.05
CA ALA A 31 14.07 15.02 -17.48
C ALA A 31 13.45 15.55 -16.16
N PHE A 32 12.91 14.67 -15.31
CA PHE A 32 12.43 15.05 -13.98
C PHE A 32 13.14 14.26 -12.86
N SER A 33 13.26 14.87 -11.69
CA SER A 33 13.97 14.28 -10.55
C SER A 33 13.02 13.51 -9.61
N ALA A 34 13.54 12.43 -9.00
CA ALA A 34 12.89 11.69 -7.92
C ALA A 34 11.47 11.19 -8.24
N PRO A 35 11.29 10.30 -9.22
CA PRO A 35 9.97 9.75 -9.58
C PRO A 35 9.34 8.93 -8.47
N ILE A 36 10.11 8.24 -7.62
CA ILE A 36 9.61 7.65 -6.38
C ILE A 36 9.70 8.68 -5.27
N ARG A 37 8.60 8.88 -4.56
CA ARG A 37 8.47 9.81 -3.44
C ARG A 37 8.58 9.11 -2.10
N ILE A 38 7.96 7.92 -1.97
CA ILE A 38 7.94 7.14 -0.74
C ILE A 38 8.04 5.66 -1.08
N LEU A 39 8.86 4.94 -0.30
CA LEU A 39 8.88 3.49 -0.19
C LEU A 39 8.78 3.15 1.29
N ARG A 40 7.78 2.40 1.69
CA ARG A 40 7.56 2.03 3.09
C ARG A 40 6.82 0.70 3.21
N ASP A 41 7.25 -0.14 4.12
CA ASP A 41 6.50 -1.31 4.57
C ASP A 41 5.40 -0.89 5.57
N PRO A 42 4.19 -1.43 5.47
CA PRO A 42 3.09 -1.14 6.40
C PRO A 42 3.25 -1.96 7.68
N THR A 43 3.93 -1.41 8.67
CA THR A 43 4.16 -2.00 9.99
C THR A 43 2.92 -1.89 10.88
N ARG A 44 3.09 -1.52 12.14
CA ARG A 44 2.00 -1.41 13.13
C ARG A 44 0.87 -0.51 12.65
N GLY A 45 -0.36 -1.05 12.69
CA GLY A 45 -1.56 -0.37 12.20
C GLY A 45 -1.74 -0.45 10.69
N GLY A 46 -0.94 -1.28 10.03
CA GLY A 46 -1.10 -1.68 8.63
C GLY A 46 -1.03 -0.53 7.63
N VAL A 47 -1.62 -0.78 6.49
CA VAL A 47 -1.75 0.18 5.38
C VAL A 47 -2.44 1.47 5.82
N ALA A 48 -3.52 1.35 6.61
CA ALA A 48 -4.30 2.49 7.07
C ALA A 48 -3.45 3.48 7.88
N THR A 49 -2.71 3.01 8.88
CA THR A 49 -1.88 3.88 9.71
C THR A 49 -0.72 4.46 8.92
N THR A 50 -0.03 3.64 8.13
CA THR A 50 1.12 4.08 7.33
C THR A 50 0.73 5.18 6.33
N LEU A 51 -0.41 5.04 5.63
CA LEU A 51 -0.85 6.08 4.70
C LEU A 51 -1.28 7.36 5.42
N ASN A 52 -1.87 7.26 6.61
CA ASN A 52 -2.16 8.44 7.42
C ASN A 52 -0.88 9.17 7.86
N GLU A 53 0.22 8.44 8.14
CA GLU A 53 1.51 9.07 8.41
C GLU A 53 2.05 9.86 7.20
N PHE A 54 1.75 9.41 5.97
CA PHE A 54 2.16 10.13 4.76
C PHE A 54 1.35 11.39 4.52
N THR A 55 0.08 11.42 4.94
CA THR A 55 -0.81 12.56 4.70
C THR A 55 -0.88 13.55 5.87
N GLU A 56 -0.42 13.16 7.06
CA GLU A 56 -0.50 13.98 8.26
C GLU A 56 0.18 15.34 8.05
N GLN A 57 -0.57 16.44 8.22
CA GLN A 57 -0.15 17.81 8.00
C GLN A 57 0.31 18.16 6.56
N MET A 58 -0.02 17.31 5.60
CA MET A 58 0.33 17.53 4.20
C MET A 58 -0.83 18.19 3.42
N PRO A 59 -0.53 18.97 2.36
CA PRO A 59 -1.55 19.65 1.57
C PRO A 59 -2.25 18.70 0.55
N PHE A 60 -2.09 17.40 0.71
CA PHE A 60 -2.69 16.37 -0.14
C PHE A 60 -3.37 15.29 0.69
N SER A 61 -4.14 14.48 0.02
CA SER A 61 -4.76 13.27 0.54
C SER A 61 -4.37 12.06 -0.32
N ILE A 62 -4.70 10.87 0.15
CA ILE A 62 -4.58 9.63 -0.61
C ILE A 62 -5.96 9.00 -0.71
N GLU A 63 -6.43 8.75 -1.93
CA GLU A 63 -7.65 8.02 -2.18
C GLU A 63 -7.32 6.60 -2.66
N LEU A 64 -7.71 5.61 -1.86
CA LEU A 64 -7.62 4.19 -2.19
C LEU A 64 -8.88 3.73 -2.93
N ASN A 65 -8.72 2.78 -3.82
CA ASN A 65 -9.82 2.04 -4.42
C ASN A 65 -9.92 0.66 -3.76
N GLU A 66 -10.99 0.41 -3.02
CA GLU A 66 -11.20 -0.84 -2.28
C GLU A 66 -11.11 -2.08 -3.17
N THR A 67 -11.67 -2.00 -4.38
CA THR A 67 -11.65 -3.13 -5.34
C THR A 67 -10.27 -3.39 -5.96
N ALA A 68 -9.33 -2.48 -5.81
CA ALA A 68 -7.97 -2.63 -6.33
C ALA A 68 -6.97 -3.14 -5.27
N LEU A 69 -7.40 -3.29 -4.02
CA LEU A 69 -6.56 -3.79 -2.95
C LEU A 69 -6.33 -5.31 -3.12
N PRO A 70 -5.08 -5.79 -3.22
CA PRO A 70 -4.78 -7.20 -3.41
C PRO A 70 -4.83 -7.96 -2.07
N ILE A 71 -6.00 -8.01 -1.44
CA ILE A 71 -6.22 -8.75 -0.21
C ILE A 71 -6.57 -10.19 -0.57
N ASP A 72 -5.87 -11.15 0.04
CA ASP A 72 -6.18 -12.57 -0.12
C ASP A 72 -7.54 -12.90 0.50
N SER A 73 -8.38 -13.64 -0.23
CA SER A 73 -9.74 -13.97 0.22
C SER A 73 -9.78 -14.78 1.52
N THR A 74 -8.75 -15.59 1.79
CA THR A 74 -8.62 -16.35 3.03
C THR A 74 -8.32 -15.42 4.21
N VAL A 75 -7.49 -14.40 3.97
CA VAL A 75 -7.20 -13.36 4.97
C VAL A 75 -8.44 -12.51 5.22
N GLU A 76 -9.16 -12.12 4.17
CA GLU A 76 -10.41 -11.37 4.29
C GLU A 76 -11.44 -12.13 5.14
N ALA A 77 -11.68 -13.41 4.82
CA ALA A 77 -12.59 -14.26 5.58
C ALA A 77 -12.16 -14.44 7.05
N ALA A 78 -10.86 -14.59 7.32
CA ALA A 78 -10.35 -14.69 8.68
C ALA A 78 -10.55 -13.39 9.47
N CYS A 79 -10.29 -12.24 8.83
CA CYS A 79 -10.53 -10.93 9.42
C CYS A 79 -12.00 -10.70 9.73
N ASP A 80 -12.91 -11.04 8.83
CA ASP A 80 -14.35 -10.95 9.03
C ASP A 80 -14.82 -11.77 10.24
N MET A 81 -14.34 -13.01 10.37
CA MET A 81 -14.65 -13.88 11.51
C MET A 81 -14.18 -13.31 12.85
N LEU A 82 -13.08 -12.56 12.85
CA LEU A 82 -12.47 -11.96 14.04
C LEU A 82 -12.94 -10.52 14.30
N GLY A 83 -13.73 -9.94 13.41
CA GLY A 83 -14.15 -8.54 13.48
C GLY A 83 -13.00 -7.56 13.27
N LEU A 84 -12.00 -7.94 12.45
CA LEU A 84 -10.82 -7.14 12.11
C LEU A 84 -10.97 -6.53 10.71
N ASP A 85 -10.38 -5.35 10.50
CA ASP A 85 -10.22 -4.79 9.15
C ASP A 85 -8.78 -5.09 8.69
N PRO A 86 -8.59 -5.82 7.57
CA PRO A 86 -7.26 -6.20 7.08
C PRO A 86 -6.35 -5.00 6.77
N LEU A 87 -6.92 -3.82 6.49
CA LEU A 87 -6.14 -2.60 6.25
C LEU A 87 -5.39 -2.10 7.50
N TYR A 88 -5.77 -2.57 8.70
CA TYR A 88 -5.07 -2.26 9.95
C TYR A 88 -4.15 -3.38 10.44
N CYS A 89 -4.11 -4.50 9.75
CA CYS A 89 -3.18 -5.59 10.05
C CYS A 89 -1.77 -5.23 9.55
N ALA A 90 -0.76 -5.45 10.38
CA ALA A 90 0.63 -5.29 9.96
C ALA A 90 0.95 -6.27 8.83
N CYS A 91 1.62 -5.80 7.79
CA CYS A 91 2.00 -6.60 6.63
C CYS A 91 3.41 -6.20 6.12
N GLU A 92 4.42 -6.51 6.94
CA GLU A 92 5.81 -6.08 6.74
C GLU A 92 6.49 -6.74 5.52
N GLY A 93 5.93 -7.84 5.00
CA GLY A 93 6.33 -8.43 3.74
C GLY A 93 5.72 -7.75 2.50
N ARG A 94 5.08 -6.60 2.66
CA ARG A 94 4.51 -5.77 1.59
C ARG A 94 5.20 -4.41 1.56
N MET A 95 5.06 -3.71 0.44
CA MET A 95 5.65 -2.38 0.27
C MET A 95 4.65 -1.42 -0.35
N LEU A 96 4.46 -0.29 0.29
CA LEU A 96 3.75 0.86 -0.27
C LEU A 96 4.75 1.73 -1.04
N THR A 97 4.40 2.03 -2.29
CA THR A 97 5.19 2.89 -3.17
C THR A 97 4.34 4.07 -3.62
N VAL A 98 4.79 5.29 -3.34
CA VAL A 98 4.21 6.50 -3.91
C VAL A 98 5.18 7.02 -4.96
N CYS A 99 4.71 7.16 -6.19
CA CYS A 99 5.52 7.61 -7.31
C CYS A 99 4.78 8.62 -8.19
N ALA A 100 5.54 9.33 -9.02
CA ALA A 100 5.00 10.22 -10.02
C ALA A 100 4.15 9.44 -11.04
N PRO A 101 3.06 10.03 -11.57
CA PRO A 101 2.16 9.35 -12.51
C PRO A 101 2.90 8.79 -13.73
N GLU A 102 3.90 9.52 -14.22
CA GLU A 102 4.70 9.18 -15.41
C GLU A 102 5.55 7.92 -15.21
N ALA A 103 5.89 7.60 -13.98
CA ALA A 103 6.68 6.41 -13.64
C ALA A 103 5.81 5.23 -13.18
N ALA A 104 4.52 5.45 -12.90
CA ALA A 104 3.67 4.49 -12.20
C ALA A 104 3.59 3.13 -12.92
N ASP A 105 3.35 3.14 -14.23
CA ASP A 105 3.20 1.91 -15.00
C ASP A 105 4.53 1.18 -15.14
N ALA A 106 5.63 1.88 -15.42
CA ALA A 106 6.96 1.28 -15.53
C ALA A 106 7.42 0.66 -14.20
N VAL A 107 7.18 1.35 -13.09
CA VAL A 107 7.50 0.85 -11.74
C VAL A 107 6.65 -0.38 -11.41
N LEU A 108 5.34 -0.35 -11.68
CA LEU A 108 4.44 -1.47 -11.41
C LEU A 108 4.84 -2.70 -12.23
N ASP A 109 5.13 -2.52 -13.52
CA ASP A 109 5.54 -3.61 -14.42
C ASP A 109 6.88 -4.22 -14.01
N ALA A 110 7.83 -3.39 -13.53
CA ALA A 110 9.10 -3.88 -13.01
C ALA A 110 8.93 -4.70 -11.73
N ILE A 111 8.10 -4.24 -10.80
CA ILE A 111 7.80 -4.95 -9.56
C ILE A 111 7.14 -6.31 -9.86
N LYS A 112 6.16 -6.37 -10.76
CA LYS A 112 5.45 -7.61 -11.11
C LYS A 112 6.35 -8.71 -11.70
N LYS A 113 7.50 -8.36 -12.24
CA LYS A 113 8.49 -9.30 -12.80
C LYS A 113 9.42 -9.90 -11.76
N VAL A 114 9.36 -9.42 -10.52
CA VAL A 114 10.22 -9.88 -9.42
C VAL A 114 9.45 -10.91 -8.58
N PRO A 115 10.10 -12.03 -8.18
CA PRO A 115 9.48 -12.98 -7.27
C PRO A 115 8.96 -12.32 -5.99
N GLY A 116 7.68 -12.57 -5.68
CA GLY A 116 6.95 -11.94 -4.58
C GLY A 116 6.29 -10.60 -4.92
N GLY A 117 6.49 -10.08 -6.13
CA GLY A 117 5.87 -8.85 -6.62
C GLY A 117 4.71 -9.06 -7.61
N GLU A 118 4.38 -10.30 -7.96
CA GLU A 118 3.44 -10.66 -9.03
C GLU A 118 2.04 -10.04 -8.82
N ASN A 119 1.62 -9.96 -7.55
CA ASN A 119 0.31 -9.40 -7.16
C ASN A 119 0.35 -7.89 -6.87
N ALA A 120 1.45 -7.21 -7.22
CA ALA A 120 1.50 -5.75 -7.05
C ALA A 120 0.36 -5.08 -7.83
N ALA A 121 -0.25 -4.06 -7.24
CA ALA A 121 -1.38 -3.37 -7.84
C ALA A 121 -1.29 -1.85 -7.60
N ARG A 122 -1.89 -1.09 -8.51
CA ARG A 122 -2.14 0.34 -8.31
C ARG A 122 -3.40 0.48 -7.45
N ILE A 123 -3.21 0.73 -6.16
CA ILE A 123 -4.30 0.71 -5.17
C ILE A 123 -4.97 2.06 -4.97
N GLY A 124 -4.41 3.15 -5.49
CA GLY A 124 -4.98 4.48 -5.28
C GLY A 124 -4.19 5.59 -5.94
N THR A 125 -4.57 6.82 -5.61
CA THR A 125 -3.96 8.04 -6.13
C THR A 125 -3.78 9.08 -5.02
N VAL A 126 -2.78 9.95 -5.19
CA VAL A 126 -2.63 11.17 -4.38
C VAL A 126 -3.49 12.25 -5.00
N THR A 127 -4.24 12.98 -4.18
CA THR A 127 -5.18 14.01 -4.62
C THR A 127 -5.11 15.24 -3.69
N GLU A 128 -5.66 16.37 -4.10
CA GLU A 128 -5.76 17.59 -3.29
C GLU A 128 -7.13 17.68 -2.57
N ASP A 129 -8.04 16.73 -2.81
CA ASP A 129 -9.36 16.69 -2.17
C ASP A 129 -9.22 16.18 -0.73
N MET A 130 -9.74 16.92 0.24
CA MET A 130 -9.64 16.62 1.68
C MET A 130 -8.20 16.45 2.20
N PRO A 131 -7.33 17.47 2.14
CA PRO A 131 -5.94 17.40 2.58
C PRO A 131 -5.76 16.81 3.98
N GLY A 132 -4.68 16.06 4.16
CA GLY A 132 -4.35 15.41 5.44
C GLY A 132 -5.18 14.16 5.74
N LYS A 133 -5.95 13.63 4.78
CA LYS A 133 -6.81 12.45 4.97
C LYS A 133 -6.43 11.31 4.04
N VAL A 134 -6.76 10.11 4.49
CA VAL A 134 -6.80 8.90 3.66
C VAL A 134 -8.27 8.55 3.43
N LEU A 135 -8.64 8.40 2.18
CA LEU A 135 -9.99 8.07 1.74
C LEU A 135 -10.02 6.66 1.16
N LEU A 136 -11.07 5.92 1.41
CA LEU A 136 -11.34 4.64 0.76
C LEU A 136 -12.61 4.76 -0.07
N LYS A 137 -12.46 4.62 -1.39
CA LYS A 137 -13.59 4.56 -2.33
C LYS A 137 -14.14 3.15 -2.35
N THR A 138 -15.42 3.02 -1.97
CA THR A 138 -16.13 1.73 -1.91
C THR A 138 -16.64 1.29 -3.29
N PRO A 139 -16.93 -0.02 -3.48
CA PRO A 139 -17.46 -0.55 -4.75
C PRO A 139 -18.78 0.09 -5.18
N ILE A 140 -19.60 0.55 -4.23
CA ILE A 140 -20.88 1.21 -4.49
C ILE A 140 -20.76 2.72 -4.74
N GLY A 141 -19.51 3.23 -4.87
CA GLY A 141 -19.25 4.64 -5.20
C GLY A 141 -19.22 5.59 -3.99
N GLY A 142 -19.41 5.10 -2.77
CA GLY A 142 -19.22 5.88 -1.56
C GLY A 142 -17.74 6.12 -1.25
N ARG A 143 -17.45 7.10 -0.37
CA ARG A 143 -16.11 7.33 0.17
C ARG A 143 -16.18 7.34 1.69
N ARG A 144 -15.27 6.64 2.36
CA ARG A 144 -15.09 6.70 3.81
C ARG A 144 -13.69 7.20 4.16
N ILE A 145 -13.55 7.93 5.26
CA ILE A 145 -12.24 8.29 5.81
C ILE A 145 -11.66 7.05 6.48
N LEU A 146 -10.45 6.67 6.06
CA LEU A 146 -9.67 5.63 6.71
C LEU A 146 -8.81 6.30 7.78
N ALA A 147 -9.26 6.24 9.03
CA ALA A 147 -8.59 6.91 10.14
C ALA A 147 -7.31 6.17 10.57
N LYS A 148 -6.40 6.89 11.24
CA LYS A 148 -5.26 6.27 11.94
C LYS A 148 -5.78 5.34 13.05
N LEU A 149 -5.11 4.21 13.26
CA LEU A 149 -5.48 3.28 14.32
C LEU A 149 -5.39 3.96 15.69
N THR A 150 -6.51 3.99 16.40
CA THR A 150 -6.59 4.44 17.79
C THR A 150 -6.80 3.22 18.68
N GLY A 151 -5.77 2.82 19.42
CA GLY A 151 -5.80 1.62 20.26
C GLY A 151 -5.02 0.43 19.67
N MET A 152 -5.21 -0.75 20.24
CA MET A 152 -4.60 -2.00 19.77
C MET A 152 -5.70 -2.91 19.22
N GLN A 153 -5.65 -3.22 17.92
CA GLN A 153 -6.50 -4.27 17.36
C GLN A 153 -5.92 -5.67 17.60
N LEU A 154 -4.61 -5.80 17.52
CA LEU A 154 -3.89 -7.06 17.69
C LEU A 154 -2.84 -6.93 18.80
N PRO A 155 -2.50 -8.01 19.52
CA PRO A 155 -1.37 -8.03 20.44
C PRO A 155 -0.07 -7.61 19.72
N ARG A 156 0.85 -7.00 20.46
CA ARG A 156 2.19 -6.71 19.95
C ARG A 156 2.92 -8.03 19.74
N ILE A 157 3.42 -8.24 18.53
CA ILE A 157 4.18 -9.43 18.16
C ILE A 157 5.69 -9.18 18.31
N CYS A 158 6.09 -7.91 18.37
CA CYS A 158 7.48 -7.46 18.56
C CYS A 158 7.57 -6.27 19.53
#